data_257b5fbfe51c6bcf7d23723ed008c657
#
_entry.id   257b5fbfe51c6bcf7d23723ed008c657
#
_cell.length_a   1.000
_cell.length_b   1.000
_cell.length_c   1.000
_cell.angle_alpha   90.00
_cell.angle_beta   90.00
_cell.angle_gamma   90.00
#
_symmetry.space_group_name_H-M   'P 1'
#
loop_
_entity.id
_entity.type
_entity.pdbx_description
1 polymer ?
#
loop_
_entity_poly.entity_id
_entity_poly.type
_entity_poly.pdbx_seq_one_letter_code
_entity_poly.pdbx_strand_id
1 'polypeptide(L)'
;MQRLRNQRVYLAGAMDRVPDRGTTWRDNITPFLEEMGIIVFNPITKPTSTGLEDQDSHNVKVKLKHQERYEELSEMMKVIRRVDLRLVDISDFLIVNLNLDIHPCGTYEEIFTANRCKKPILIHMEQGKNNAPDWIFGTVPHQMIFSRWDDLKSYLIHINKDENIESYKRWQFFNV
;
A
#
# COMPACT_ATOMS: atom_id res chain seq x y z
N MET A 1 -22.36 -13.19 3.23
CA MET A 1 -21.65 -13.10 1.94
C MET A 1 -20.25 -12.58 2.20
N GLN A 2 -19.19 -13.14 1.59
CA GLN A 2 -17.82 -12.62 1.77
C GLN A 2 -17.54 -11.64 0.63
N ARG A 3 -17.76 -10.35 0.86
CA ARG A 3 -17.68 -9.30 -0.17
C ARG A 3 -16.27 -9.04 -0.69
N LEU A 4 -15.27 -9.23 0.19
CA LEU A 4 -13.86 -9.00 -0.15
C LEU A 4 -13.20 -10.21 -0.82
N ARG A 5 -13.90 -11.34 -0.94
CA ARG A 5 -13.36 -12.52 -1.61
C ARG A 5 -13.06 -12.23 -3.07
N ASN A 6 -11.86 -12.61 -3.52
CA ASN A 6 -11.30 -12.37 -4.84
C ASN A 6 -11.00 -10.88 -5.15
N GLN A 7 -11.19 -9.97 -4.19
CA GLN A 7 -10.71 -8.60 -4.34
C GLN A 7 -9.17 -8.57 -4.22
N ARG A 8 -8.55 -7.63 -4.90
CA ARG A 8 -7.09 -7.47 -4.96
C ARG A 8 -6.68 -6.29 -4.10
N VAL A 9 -5.77 -6.52 -3.18
CA VAL A 9 -5.19 -5.46 -2.34
C VAL A 9 -3.73 -5.22 -2.70
N TYR A 10 -3.31 -3.97 -2.79
CA TYR A 10 -1.91 -3.59 -2.87
C TYR A 10 -1.41 -3.11 -1.50
N LEU A 11 -0.26 -3.63 -1.06
CA LEU A 11 0.36 -3.31 0.22
C LEU A 11 1.42 -2.21 0.06
N ALA A 12 1.01 -0.96 0.16
CA ALA A 12 1.87 0.22 0.07
C ALA A 12 2.59 0.53 1.39
N GLY A 13 3.82 0.99 1.32
CA GLY A 13 4.59 1.38 2.50
C GLY A 13 6.08 1.47 2.23
N ALA A 14 6.80 2.16 3.10
CA ALA A 14 8.23 2.39 2.93
C ALA A 14 9.01 1.07 2.80
N MET A 15 9.92 1.04 1.85
CA MET A 15 10.89 -0.04 1.63
C MET A 15 12.32 0.49 1.75
N ASP A 16 12.58 1.67 1.20
CA ASP A 16 13.86 2.35 1.41
C ASP A 16 13.91 2.95 2.82
N ARG A 17 15.09 2.94 3.43
CA ARG A 17 15.38 3.53 4.76
C ARG A 17 14.69 2.85 5.94
N VAL A 18 14.12 1.66 5.76
CA VAL A 18 13.63 0.80 6.85
C VAL A 18 14.48 -0.46 6.92
N PRO A 19 14.89 -0.90 8.11
CA PRO A 19 15.85 -2.01 8.29
C PRO A 19 15.38 -3.32 7.65
N ASP A 20 14.11 -3.65 7.80
CA ASP A 20 13.48 -4.87 7.28
C ASP A 20 12.86 -4.67 5.88
N ARG A 21 13.06 -3.49 5.27
CA ARG A 21 12.48 -3.10 3.98
C ARG A 21 10.95 -3.21 3.94
N GLY A 22 10.33 -3.10 5.11
CA GLY A 22 8.89 -3.20 5.26
C GLY A 22 8.34 -4.61 5.08
N THR A 23 9.17 -5.64 5.23
CA THR A 23 8.76 -7.05 5.09
C THR A 23 7.88 -7.47 6.25
N THR A 24 8.27 -7.18 7.48
CA THR A 24 7.61 -7.68 8.70
C THR A 24 6.11 -7.38 8.75
N TRP A 25 5.71 -6.14 8.51
CA TRP A 25 4.29 -5.79 8.59
C TRP A 25 3.47 -6.43 7.47
N ARG A 26 4.07 -6.57 6.26
CA ARG A 26 3.40 -7.24 5.13
C ARG A 26 3.20 -8.72 5.39
N ASP A 27 4.22 -9.39 5.91
CA ASP A 27 4.14 -10.81 6.28
C ASP A 27 3.13 -11.06 7.40
N ASN A 28 3.00 -10.12 8.35
CA ASN A 28 2.06 -10.22 9.46
C ASN A 28 0.59 -10.03 9.04
N ILE A 29 0.31 -9.22 8.02
CA ILE A 29 -1.08 -8.97 7.60
C ILE A 29 -1.53 -9.93 6.49
N THR A 30 -0.62 -10.42 5.66
CA THR A 30 -0.94 -11.25 4.50
C THR A 30 -1.78 -12.48 4.85
N PRO A 31 -1.45 -13.31 5.87
CA PRO A 31 -2.27 -14.48 6.21
C PRO A 31 -3.72 -14.14 6.54
N PHE A 32 -3.95 -13.04 7.25
CA PHE A 32 -5.30 -12.56 7.57
C PHE A 32 -6.09 -12.18 6.30
N LEU A 33 -5.44 -11.52 5.34
CA LEU A 33 -6.08 -11.12 4.09
C LEU A 33 -6.40 -12.35 3.23
N GLU A 34 -5.48 -13.30 3.13
CA GLU A 34 -5.65 -14.54 2.38
C GLU A 34 -6.75 -15.43 2.97
N GLU A 35 -6.88 -15.49 4.31
CA GLU A 35 -7.98 -16.20 5.00
C GLU A 35 -9.35 -15.59 4.62
N MET A 36 -9.41 -14.28 4.36
CA MET A 36 -10.61 -13.62 3.85
C MET A 36 -10.83 -13.86 2.34
N GLY A 37 -9.92 -14.58 1.67
CA GLY A 37 -9.96 -14.83 0.23
C GLY A 37 -9.55 -13.63 -0.63
N ILE A 38 -8.82 -12.67 -0.05
CA ILE A 38 -8.29 -11.48 -0.75
C ILE A 38 -6.98 -11.87 -1.46
N ILE A 39 -6.81 -11.38 -2.68
CA ILE A 39 -5.57 -11.55 -3.46
C ILE A 39 -4.62 -10.43 -3.08
N VAL A 40 -3.44 -10.78 -2.57
CA VAL A 40 -2.46 -9.80 -2.07
C VAL A 40 -1.41 -9.49 -3.14
N PHE A 41 -1.26 -8.21 -3.48
CA PHE A 41 -0.14 -7.67 -4.25
C PHE A 41 0.89 -7.05 -3.31
N ASN A 42 1.97 -7.78 -3.10
CA ASN A 42 3.09 -7.33 -2.28
C ASN A 42 4.23 -6.84 -3.20
N PRO A 43 4.67 -5.57 -3.12
CA PRO A 43 5.74 -5.04 -3.96
C PRO A 43 7.09 -5.73 -3.75
N ILE A 44 7.29 -6.42 -2.62
CA ILE A 44 8.53 -7.17 -2.34
C ILE A 44 8.56 -8.47 -3.17
N THR A 45 7.42 -9.15 -3.26
CA THR A 45 7.26 -10.43 -3.96
C THR A 45 6.42 -10.27 -5.22
N LYS A 46 6.82 -9.33 -6.09
CA LYS A 46 6.08 -9.01 -7.31
C LYS A 46 5.84 -10.25 -8.17
N PRO A 47 4.69 -10.36 -8.84
CA PRO A 47 4.40 -11.48 -9.74
C PRO A 47 5.17 -11.41 -11.08
N THR A 48 6.23 -10.64 -11.14
CA THR A 48 7.07 -10.40 -12.32
C THR A 48 8.54 -10.28 -11.92
N SER A 49 9.43 -10.75 -12.78
CA SER A 49 10.88 -10.55 -12.61
C SER A 49 11.34 -9.13 -12.94
N THR A 50 10.46 -8.30 -13.49
CA THR A 50 10.76 -6.92 -13.86
C THR A 50 10.47 -5.96 -12.71
N GLY A 51 11.43 -5.08 -12.42
CA GLY A 51 11.26 -4.05 -11.36
C GLY A 51 11.28 -4.63 -9.95
N LEU A 52 12.02 -5.72 -9.73
CA LEU A 52 12.23 -6.30 -8.40
C LEU A 52 12.92 -5.30 -7.47
N GLU A 53 12.53 -5.34 -6.21
CA GLU A 53 13.09 -4.51 -5.14
C GLU A 53 13.65 -5.38 -4.01
N ASP A 54 14.43 -6.38 -4.39
CA ASP A 54 15.20 -7.22 -3.48
C ASP A 54 16.44 -6.50 -2.89
N GLN A 55 17.22 -7.20 -2.08
CA GLN A 55 18.42 -6.65 -1.48
C GLN A 55 19.47 -6.29 -2.52
N ASP A 56 19.57 -7.04 -3.61
CA ASP A 56 20.56 -6.78 -4.67
C ASP A 56 20.21 -5.49 -5.42
N SER A 57 18.94 -5.27 -5.74
CA SER A 57 18.48 -4.03 -6.35
C SER A 57 18.70 -2.81 -5.43
N HIS A 58 18.55 -2.97 -4.12
CA HIS A 58 18.87 -1.91 -3.16
C HIS A 58 20.35 -1.56 -3.19
N ASN A 59 21.23 -2.55 -3.13
CA ASN A 59 22.68 -2.35 -3.17
C ASN A 59 23.12 -1.64 -4.47
N VAL A 60 22.52 -2.03 -5.60
CA VAL A 60 22.75 -1.37 -6.89
C VAL A 60 22.33 0.10 -6.83
N LYS A 61 21.14 0.43 -6.32
CA LYS A 61 20.66 1.82 -6.16
C LYS A 61 21.63 2.67 -5.32
N VAL A 62 22.12 2.12 -4.20
CA VAL A 62 23.09 2.80 -3.34
C VAL A 62 24.40 3.05 -4.08
N LYS A 63 24.94 2.04 -4.78
CA LYS A 63 26.17 2.15 -5.56
C LYS A 63 26.05 3.20 -6.67
N LEU A 64 24.95 3.20 -7.42
CA LEU A 64 24.72 4.17 -8.49
C LEU A 64 24.71 5.61 -7.96
N LYS A 65 24.09 5.85 -6.78
CA LYS A 65 24.12 7.17 -6.12
C LYS A 65 25.52 7.59 -5.73
N HIS A 66 26.31 6.70 -5.11
CA HIS A 66 27.70 7.00 -4.72
C HIS A 66 28.63 7.27 -5.90
N GLN A 67 28.33 6.67 -7.05
CA GLN A 67 29.11 6.86 -8.29
C GLN A 67 28.56 7.98 -9.17
N GLU A 68 27.54 8.74 -8.71
CA GLU A 68 26.87 9.80 -9.47
C GLU A 68 26.31 9.35 -10.82
N ARG A 69 26.01 8.05 -10.97
CA ARG A 69 25.44 7.44 -12.18
C ARG A 69 23.93 7.62 -12.18
N TYR A 70 23.46 8.86 -12.19
CA TYR A 70 22.05 9.22 -12.02
C TYR A 70 21.17 8.80 -13.19
N GLU A 71 21.71 8.74 -14.41
CA GLU A 71 20.95 8.27 -15.58
C GLU A 71 20.53 6.81 -15.43
N GLU A 72 21.46 5.94 -15.06
CA GLU A 72 21.18 4.54 -14.85
C GLU A 72 20.23 4.30 -13.66
N LEU A 73 20.41 5.06 -12.59
CA LEU A 73 19.45 5.04 -11.47
C LEU A 73 18.06 5.47 -11.91
N SER A 74 17.97 6.53 -12.74
CA SER A 74 16.70 7.01 -13.28
C SER A 74 15.98 5.94 -14.10
N GLU A 75 16.70 5.28 -15.01
CA GLU A 75 16.11 4.19 -15.83
C GLU A 75 15.64 3.02 -14.96
N MET A 76 16.44 2.61 -13.99
CA MET A 76 16.04 1.57 -13.03
C MET A 76 14.77 1.95 -12.27
N MET A 77 14.71 3.18 -11.74
CA MET A 77 13.56 3.64 -10.96
C MET A 77 12.30 3.84 -11.81
N LYS A 78 12.42 4.22 -13.08
CA LYS A 78 11.29 4.27 -14.04
C LYS A 78 10.64 2.89 -14.19
N VAL A 79 11.45 1.83 -14.26
CA VAL A 79 10.95 0.45 -14.37
C VAL A 79 10.21 0.05 -13.09
N ILE A 80 10.83 0.22 -11.92
CA ILE A 80 10.24 -0.10 -10.61
C ILE A 80 8.91 0.63 -10.45
N ARG A 81 8.93 1.96 -10.58
CA ARG A 81 7.75 2.82 -10.46
C ARG A 81 6.61 2.41 -11.40
N ARG A 82 6.93 2.08 -12.67
CA ARG A 82 5.91 1.63 -13.64
C ARG A 82 5.22 0.35 -13.20
N VAL A 83 5.98 -0.61 -12.65
CA VAL A 83 5.43 -1.88 -12.16
C VAL A 83 4.55 -1.66 -10.94
N ASP A 84 5.03 -0.88 -9.97
CA ASP A 84 4.27 -0.62 -8.74
C ASP A 84 2.98 0.14 -9.01
N LEU A 85 3.02 1.19 -9.82
CA LEU A 85 1.81 1.91 -10.20
C LEU A 85 0.85 1.04 -11.01
N ARG A 86 1.36 0.09 -11.82
CA ARG A 86 0.50 -0.87 -12.49
C ARG A 86 -0.19 -1.82 -11.49
N LEU A 87 0.51 -2.26 -10.45
CA LEU A 87 -0.11 -3.06 -9.37
C LEU A 87 -1.16 -2.25 -8.61
N VAL A 88 -0.90 -0.97 -8.35
CA VAL A 88 -1.91 -0.05 -7.80
C VAL A 88 -3.13 0.05 -8.72
N ASP A 89 -2.93 0.20 -10.03
CA ASP A 89 -4.01 0.33 -11.00
C ASP A 89 -4.92 -0.89 -11.05
N ILE A 90 -4.34 -2.09 -11.01
CA ILE A 90 -5.12 -3.34 -11.10
C ILE A 90 -5.64 -3.84 -9.75
N SER A 91 -5.25 -3.24 -8.63
CA SER A 91 -5.81 -3.54 -7.32
C SER A 91 -7.18 -2.87 -7.12
N ASP A 92 -8.00 -3.46 -6.27
CA ASP A 92 -9.34 -2.95 -5.97
C ASP A 92 -9.29 -1.95 -4.80
N PHE A 93 -8.35 -2.13 -3.87
CA PHE A 93 -8.11 -1.23 -2.75
C PHE A 93 -6.64 -1.30 -2.29
N LEU A 94 -6.24 -0.36 -1.42
CA LEU A 94 -4.90 -0.30 -0.83
C LEU A 94 -4.96 -0.45 0.68
N ILE A 95 -3.94 -1.12 1.23
CA ILE A 95 -3.55 -1.03 2.63
C ILE A 95 -2.17 -0.38 2.67
N VAL A 96 -2.06 0.68 3.47
CA VAL A 96 -0.85 1.50 3.55
C VAL A 96 -0.31 1.44 4.98
N ASN A 97 0.97 1.10 5.14
CA ASN A 97 1.69 1.33 6.40
C ASN A 97 2.51 2.62 6.25
N LEU A 98 2.07 3.68 6.91
CA LEU A 98 2.71 4.99 6.82
C LEU A 98 3.51 5.31 8.08
N ASN A 99 4.81 5.49 7.91
CA ASN A 99 5.74 5.94 8.94
C ASN A 99 6.19 7.37 8.61
N LEU A 100 5.90 8.32 9.51
CA LEU A 100 6.18 9.74 9.30
C LEU A 100 7.66 10.11 9.54
N ASP A 101 8.43 9.25 10.19
CA ASP A 101 9.87 9.45 10.43
C ASP A 101 10.71 9.13 9.18
N ILE A 102 10.06 8.68 8.12
CA ILE A 102 10.68 8.31 6.85
C ILE A 102 10.05 9.16 5.73
N HIS A 103 10.82 9.48 4.68
CA HIS A 103 10.27 10.11 3.49
C HIS A 103 9.76 9.05 2.50
N PRO A 104 8.48 8.64 2.58
CA PRO A 104 7.93 7.58 1.75
C PRO A 104 7.38 8.14 0.42
N CYS A 105 8.26 8.71 -0.40
CA CYS A 105 7.89 9.39 -1.65
C CYS A 105 7.04 8.50 -2.56
N GLY A 106 7.47 7.25 -2.80
CA GLY A 106 6.71 6.29 -3.60
C GLY A 106 5.35 5.97 -3.01
N THR A 107 5.29 5.78 -1.68
CA THR A 107 4.03 5.49 -0.99
C THR A 107 3.01 6.63 -1.13
N TYR A 108 3.44 7.89 -1.07
CA TYR A 108 2.54 9.01 -1.33
C TYR A 108 2.04 9.04 -2.77
N GLU A 109 2.89 8.72 -3.75
CA GLU A 109 2.46 8.62 -5.14
C GLU A 109 1.41 7.52 -5.31
N GLU A 110 1.61 6.36 -4.70
CA GLU A 110 0.67 5.23 -4.70
C GLU A 110 -0.68 5.63 -4.07
N ILE A 111 -0.67 6.30 -2.91
CA ILE A 111 -1.86 6.84 -2.25
C ILE A 111 -2.62 7.79 -3.17
N PHE A 112 -1.94 8.77 -3.75
CA PHE A 112 -2.61 9.79 -4.58
C PHE A 112 -3.08 9.22 -5.91
N THR A 113 -2.36 8.26 -6.49
CA THR A 113 -2.81 7.53 -7.69
C THR A 113 -4.09 6.75 -7.40
N ALA A 114 -4.12 5.98 -6.33
CA ALA A 114 -5.31 5.24 -5.91
C ALA A 114 -6.49 6.17 -5.57
N ASN A 115 -6.22 7.31 -4.92
CA ASN A 115 -7.25 8.30 -4.62
C ASN A 115 -7.87 8.91 -5.88
N ARG A 116 -7.08 9.19 -6.91
CA ARG A 116 -7.59 9.67 -8.21
C ARG A 116 -8.53 8.67 -8.86
N CYS A 117 -8.25 7.38 -8.70
CA CYS A 117 -9.11 6.28 -9.15
C CYS A 117 -10.27 5.97 -8.17
N LYS A 118 -10.43 6.78 -7.12
CA LYS A 118 -11.47 6.65 -6.08
C LYS A 118 -11.47 5.30 -5.37
N LYS A 119 -10.33 4.62 -5.35
CA LYS A 119 -10.17 3.34 -4.64
C LYS A 119 -10.25 3.54 -3.13
N PRO A 120 -10.74 2.55 -2.36
CA PRO A 120 -10.58 2.53 -0.92
C PRO A 120 -9.09 2.50 -0.54
N ILE A 121 -8.70 3.30 0.45
CA ILE A 121 -7.32 3.37 0.94
C ILE A 121 -7.38 3.30 2.47
N LEU A 122 -6.88 2.21 3.04
CA LEU A 122 -6.80 2.02 4.47
C LEU A 122 -5.38 2.34 4.92
N ILE A 123 -5.23 3.33 5.79
CA ILE A 123 -3.91 3.77 6.25
C ILE A 123 -3.72 3.37 7.71
N HIS A 124 -2.76 2.50 7.98
CA HIS A 124 -2.18 2.34 9.31
C HIS A 124 -1.09 3.41 9.49
N MET A 125 -1.18 4.18 10.58
CA MET A 125 -0.24 5.23 10.91
C MET A 125 0.58 4.81 12.12
N GLU A 126 1.88 4.58 11.95
CA GLU A 126 2.73 4.09 13.04
C GLU A 126 2.80 5.07 14.23
N GLN A 127 2.83 6.37 13.96
CA GLN A 127 2.83 7.41 14.98
C GLN A 127 1.42 7.73 15.52
N GLY A 128 0.41 7.00 15.09
CA GLY A 128 -0.99 7.23 15.46
C GLY A 128 -1.69 8.27 14.60
N LYS A 129 -3.00 8.10 14.46
CA LYS A 129 -3.86 8.92 13.60
C LYS A 129 -3.78 10.42 13.88
N ASN A 130 -3.58 10.81 15.15
CA ASN A 130 -3.50 12.22 15.54
C ASN A 130 -2.28 12.95 14.95
N ASN A 131 -1.27 12.21 14.51
CA ASN A 131 -0.07 12.77 13.88
C ASN A 131 -0.15 12.73 12.35
N ALA A 132 -1.27 12.27 11.77
CA ALA A 132 -1.42 12.22 10.33
C ALA A 132 -1.35 13.63 9.73
N PRO A 133 -0.64 13.82 8.60
CA PRO A 133 -0.61 15.11 7.90
C PRO A 133 -2.02 15.55 7.51
N ASP A 134 -2.33 16.84 7.67
CA ASP A 134 -3.64 17.42 7.36
C ASP A 134 -4.11 17.08 5.94
N TRP A 135 -3.20 17.04 4.99
CA TRP A 135 -3.50 16.70 3.60
C TRP A 135 -4.09 15.29 3.43
N ILE A 136 -3.70 14.34 4.28
CA ILE A 136 -4.23 12.97 4.26
C ILE A 136 -5.70 12.96 4.65
N PHE A 137 -6.14 13.81 5.60
CA PHE A 137 -7.56 13.94 5.96
C PHE A 137 -8.42 14.49 4.81
N GLY A 138 -7.82 15.27 3.90
CA GLY A 138 -8.48 15.70 2.66
C GLY A 138 -8.45 14.64 1.54
N THR A 139 -7.59 13.62 1.68
CA THR A 139 -7.38 12.58 0.66
C THR A 139 -8.25 11.34 0.92
N VAL A 140 -8.30 10.89 2.18
CA VAL A 140 -9.06 9.70 2.58
C VAL A 140 -10.00 10.03 3.74
N PRO A 141 -11.17 9.36 3.82
CA PRO A 141 -12.06 9.50 4.99
C PRO A 141 -11.32 9.13 6.28
N HIS A 142 -11.52 9.91 7.34
CA HIS A 142 -10.82 9.67 8.60
C HIS A 142 -11.11 8.29 9.21
N GLN A 143 -12.23 7.66 8.87
CA GLN A 143 -12.60 6.30 9.30
C GLN A 143 -11.67 5.23 8.68
N MET A 144 -10.94 5.58 7.62
CA MET A 144 -9.96 4.69 6.95
C MET A 144 -8.52 4.97 7.39
N ILE A 145 -8.32 5.79 8.45
CA ILE A 145 -7.01 6.05 9.08
C ILE A 145 -7.01 5.41 10.46
N PHE A 146 -6.07 4.51 10.69
CA PHE A 146 -6.01 3.65 11.89
C PHE A 146 -4.68 3.86 12.62
N SER A 147 -4.74 3.86 13.96
CA SER A 147 -3.54 3.86 14.81
C SER A 147 -3.09 2.45 15.19
N ARG A 148 -3.94 1.43 14.95
CA ARG A 148 -3.68 0.04 15.34
C ARG A 148 -4.09 -0.89 14.23
N TRP A 149 -3.30 -1.94 14.01
CA TRP A 149 -3.60 -3.00 13.06
C TRP A 149 -4.90 -3.74 13.37
N ASP A 150 -5.22 -3.94 14.65
CA ASP A 150 -6.43 -4.63 15.05
C ASP A 150 -7.71 -3.85 14.67
N ASP A 151 -7.65 -2.52 14.73
CA ASP A 151 -8.77 -1.66 14.31
C ASP A 151 -8.95 -1.74 12.78
N LEU A 152 -7.86 -1.73 12.01
CA LEU A 152 -7.90 -1.92 10.56
C LEU A 152 -8.46 -3.30 10.19
N LYS A 153 -8.02 -4.37 10.85
CA LYS A 153 -8.54 -5.72 10.63
C LYS A 153 -10.02 -5.81 10.98
N SER A 154 -10.43 -5.22 12.09
CA SER A 154 -11.84 -5.17 12.51
C SER A 154 -12.70 -4.42 11.49
N TYR A 155 -12.20 -3.32 10.93
CA TYR A 155 -12.86 -2.60 9.85
C TYR A 155 -13.03 -3.48 8.59
N LEU A 156 -12.01 -4.21 8.16
CA LEU A 156 -12.12 -5.13 7.03
C LEU A 156 -13.11 -6.26 7.28
N ILE A 157 -13.13 -6.84 8.49
CA ILE A 157 -14.13 -7.86 8.87
C ILE A 157 -15.54 -7.29 8.77
N HIS A 158 -15.74 -6.06 9.22
CA HIS A 158 -17.02 -5.37 9.16
C HIS A 158 -17.45 -5.15 7.70
N ILE A 159 -16.57 -4.57 6.87
CA ILE A 159 -16.81 -4.38 5.42
C ILE A 159 -17.15 -5.71 4.72
N ASN A 160 -16.50 -6.80 5.10
CA ASN A 160 -16.70 -8.10 4.48
C ASN A 160 -18.06 -8.74 4.79
N LYS A 161 -18.69 -8.37 5.91
CA LYS A 161 -19.91 -9.02 6.43
C LYS A 161 -21.17 -8.16 6.27
N ASP A 162 -21.05 -6.85 6.32
CA ASP A 162 -22.21 -5.96 6.44
C ASP A 162 -22.88 -5.65 5.09
N GLU A 163 -24.21 -5.54 5.13
CA GLU A 163 -25.04 -5.27 3.96
C GLU A 163 -25.46 -3.79 3.83
N ASN A 164 -25.29 -2.96 4.87
CA ASN A 164 -25.87 -1.62 4.99
C ASN A 164 -24.90 -0.53 5.45
N ILE A 165 -23.68 -0.43 4.91
CA ILE A 165 -22.75 0.59 5.36
C ILE A 165 -22.89 1.86 4.52
N GLU A 166 -23.26 2.98 5.13
CA GLU A 166 -23.24 4.31 4.52
C GLU A 166 -21.84 4.76 4.06
N SER A 167 -20.78 4.17 4.63
CA SER A 167 -19.37 4.43 4.28
C SER A 167 -18.91 3.79 2.96
N TYR A 168 -19.77 3.06 2.26
CA TYR A 168 -19.45 2.39 0.98
C TYR A 168 -19.13 3.33 -0.18
N LYS A 169 -19.23 4.64 -0.03
CA LYS A 169 -18.90 5.57 -1.12
C LYS A 169 -17.52 5.36 -1.74
N ARG A 170 -16.57 4.80 -0.98
CA ARG A 170 -15.23 4.43 -1.48
C ARG A 170 -15.15 2.99 -1.95
N TRP A 171 -16.06 2.11 -1.54
CA TRP A 171 -16.13 0.71 -1.95
C TRP A 171 -17.09 0.54 -3.14
N GLN A 172 -16.88 1.33 -4.20
CA GLN A 172 -17.81 1.46 -5.35
C GLN A 172 -18.03 0.14 -6.08
N PHE A 173 -17.05 -0.77 -6.07
CA PHE A 173 -17.18 -2.07 -6.72
C PHE A 173 -18.17 -3.01 -6.01
N PHE A 174 -18.71 -2.64 -4.85
CA PHE A 174 -19.81 -3.37 -4.22
C PHE A 174 -21.20 -2.99 -4.78
N ASN A 175 -21.26 -1.90 -5.54
CA ASN A 175 -22.52 -1.35 -6.07
C ASN A 175 -22.77 -1.73 -7.54
N VAL A 176 -22.05 -2.75 -8.04
CA VAL A 176 -22.19 -3.24 -9.43
C VAL A 176 -23.06 -4.50 -9.46
#